data_52256be180bebe112962e6c2c5904d66
#
_entry.id   52256be180bebe112962e6c2c5904d66
#
_cell.length_a   1.000
_cell.length_b   1.000
_cell.length_c   1.000
_cell.angle_alpha   90.00
_cell.angle_beta   90.00
_cell.angle_gamma   90.00
#
_symmetry.space_group_name_H-M   'P 1'
#
loop_
_entity.id
_entity.type
_entity.pdbx_description
1 polymer ?
#
loop_
_entity_poly.entity_id
_entity_poly.type
_entity_poly.pdbx_seq_one_letter_code
_entity_poly.pdbx_strand_id
1 'polypeptide(L)'
;MGKTTGFKEFSRAVEPYRPAKERILDFKEIYTDHDDEKLAVQGARCMDCGVPFCQSGEGCPVYNLIPEWNDLVYQNKWEEAFDKLMLTNNFPEVTGRVCPAVCEGACVLGITESPVAIKNLEFAIADKGFQNGWLKPQIPTNRTGKTIAIVGSGPAGLSAAQQLNSVGHTVKVYERADRIGGLMMYGIPNMKLDKSIIDQRLEVMEAEGIQFFSNADVGGQGENSVSMKELDQSNDIILLTTGATKPRDLPIPNREGVGVHFAMDFLRANTKSLLDSDHDDGKYISAKGKKVIVIGGGDTGTDCIGTSLRHECQSLINFEIMPEPPKERPENNPWPLFPRVYKVDYGHEESKEIYGDDPRVYSISGKEFLRNEDGTLRGIKTVEVDTNFKEVPGSEQEWEADLILLAMGFLGPEHYAVDKLEVELDERSNYKAEHNIHQTSNPKVFAAGDCRRGQSLVVWAINEGRAAAREIDLSLMGETTLK
;
A
#
# COMPACT_ATOMS: atom_id res chain seq x y z
N MET A 1 -15.57 23.38 12.73
CA MET A 1 -15.14 24.31 11.67
C MET A 1 -13.80 24.90 12.05
N GLY A 2 -12.75 24.66 11.25
CA GLY A 2 -11.45 25.27 11.47
C GLY A 2 -11.58 26.80 11.64
N LYS A 3 -10.51 27.53 11.51
CA LYS A 3 -10.61 28.99 11.52
C LYS A 3 -11.20 29.45 10.16
N THR A 4 -12.31 30.18 10.17
CA THR A 4 -13.00 30.62 8.94
C THR A 4 -12.13 31.33 7.90
N THR A 5 -11.04 31.95 8.34
CA THR A 5 -10.05 32.65 7.52
C THR A 5 -8.69 31.94 7.49
N GLY A 6 -8.57 30.76 8.13
CA GLY A 6 -7.30 30.09 8.35
C GLY A 6 -6.54 29.78 7.05
N PHE A 7 -7.24 29.37 6.00
CA PHE A 7 -6.66 29.12 4.67
C PHE A 7 -6.03 30.37 4.02
N LYS A 8 -6.45 31.57 4.41
CA LYS A 8 -5.89 32.86 3.94
C LYS A 8 -4.74 33.34 4.84
N GLU A 9 -4.75 32.96 6.10
CA GLU A 9 -3.77 33.43 7.10
C GLU A 9 -2.54 32.56 7.18
N PHE A 10 -2.71 31.25 6.94
CA PHE A 10 -1.66 30.26 7.11
C PHE A 10 -1.31 29.58 5.80
N SER A 11 -0.04 29.54 5.48
CA SER A 11 0.45 28.78 4.33
C SER A 11 0.43 27.27 4.62
N ARG A 12 0.32 26.44 3.56
CA ARG A 12 0.50 25.00 3.68
C ARG A 12 1.92 24.71 4.15
N ALA A 13 2.04 23.93 5.19
CA ALA A 13 3.29 23.31 5.64
C ALA A 13 3.07 21.83 5.87
N VAL A 14 3.97 21.00 5.39
CA VAL A 14 4.02 19.57 5.66
C VAL A 14 5.20 19.30 6.59
N GLU A 15 5.07 18.28 7.43
CA GLU A 15 6.20 17.84 8.24
C GLU A 15 7.28 17.28 7.31
N PRO A 16 8.54 17.71 7.48
CA PRO A 16 9.62 17.24 6.62
C PRO A 16 9.96 15.78 6.94
N TYR A 17 10.59 15.12 6.00
CA TYR A 17 11.31 13.90 6.29
C TYR A 17 12.63 14.21 7.03
N ARG A 18 13.18 13.23 7.71
CA ARG A 18 14.55 13.28 8.23
C ARG A 18 15.52 13.65 7.08
N PRO A 19 16.61 14.40 7.34
CA PRO A 19 17.56 14.76 6.30
C PRO A 19 18.03 13.54 5.49
N ALA A 20 18.05 13.64 4.17
CA ALA A 20 18.37 12.51 3.28
C ALA A 20 19.71 11.84 3.65
N LYS A 21 20.75 12.64 3.94
CA LYS A 21 22.08 12.15 4.39
C LYS A 21 22.07 11.29 5.65
N GLU A 22 21.09 11.50 6.52
CA GLU A 22 20.98 10.78 7.79
C GLU A 22 20.11 9.53 7.64
N ARG A 23 18.96 9.69 6.99
CA ARG A 23 17.97 8.61 6.89
C ARG A 23 18.39 7.44 5.99
N ILE A 24 19.32 7.67 5.05
CA ILE A 24 19.89 6.61 4.21
C ILE A 24 20.85 5.65 4.97
N LEU A 25 21.29 6.03 6.18
CA LEU A 25 22.22 5.25 6.99
C LEU A 25 21.53 4.17 7.83
N ASP A 26 20.21 4.14 7.84
CA ASP A 26 19.42 3.19 8.63
C ASP A 26 18.11 2.79 7.93
N PHE A 27 17.42 1.79 8.52
CA PHE A 27 16.09 1.35 8.08
C PHE A 27 14.96 1.87 9.00
N LYS A 28 15.23 2.87 9.86
CA LYS A 28 14.20 3.52 10.68
C LYS A 28 13.30 4.39 9.81
N GLU A 29 12.09 4.68 10.31
CA GLU A 29 11.15 5.55 9.58
C GLU A 29 11.78 6.86 9.14
N ILE A 30 11.42 7.28 7.93
CA ILE A 30 11.94 8.52 7.31
C ILE A 30 11.29 9.78 7.89
N TYR A 31 10.26 9.65 8.71
CA TYR A 31 9.49 10.76 9.25
C TYR A 31 10.21 11.43 10.43
N THR A 32 9.88 12.70 10.67
CA THR A 32 10.25 13.45 11.88
C THR A 32 9.15 13.39 12.93
N ASP A 33 9.47 13.77 14.16
CA ASP A 33 8.48 13.92 15.22
C ASP A 33 7.44 14.99 14.87
N HIS A 34 6.23 14.83 15.40
CA HIS A 34 5.11 15.74 15.16
C HIS A 34 5.25 17.05 15.94
N ASP A 35 4.97 18.16 15.24
CA ASP A 35 4.89 19.51 15.82
C ASP A 35 3.41 19.89 15.96
N ASP A 36 2.89 19.79 17.17
CA ASP A 36 1.46 20.01 17.47
C ASP A 36 0.98 21.41 17.10
N GLU A 37 1.80 22.45 17.29
CA GLU A 37 1.41 23.83 16.98
C GLU A 37 1.30 24.01 15.46
N LYS A 38 2.24 23.48 14.70
CA LYS A 38 2.16 23.49 13.23
C LYS A 38 0.97 22.70 12.72
N LEU A 39 0.71 21.52 13.28
CA LEU A 39 -0.42 20.68 12.88
C LEU A 39 -1.76 21.35 13.19
N ALA A 40 -1.91 21.99 14.36
CA ALA A 40 -3.11 22.77 14.67
C ALA A 40 -3.36 23.88 13.64
N VAL A 41 -2.30 24.58 13.23
CA VAL A 41 -2.37 25.59 12.15
C VAL A 41 -2.78 24.96 10.82
N GLN A 42 -2.30 23.75 10.48
CA GLN A 42 -2.73 23.06 9.26
C GLN A 42 -4.21 22.63 9.34
N GLY A 43 -4.69 22.18 10.50
CA GLY A 43 -6.12 21.92 10.74
C GLY A 43 -6.98 23.17 10.54
N ALA A 44 -6.50 24.34 10.98
CA ALA A 44 -7.17 25.63 10.82
C ALA A 44 -7.40 26.01 9.35
N ARG A 45 -6.61 25.47 8.39
CA ARG A 45 -6.77 25.76 6.95
C ARG A 45 -7.98 25.09 6.32
N CYS A 46 -8.64 24.15 7.00
CA CYS A 46 -9.83 23.51 6.49
C CYS A 46 -11.00 24.48 6.42
N MET A 47 -11.60 24.62 5.23
CA MET A 47 -12.75 25.50 5.01
C MET A 47 -14.08 24.92 5.50
N ASP A 48 -14.11 23.65 5.90
CA ASP A 48 -15.34 22.91 6.22
C ASP A 48 -16.39 23.05 5.11
N CYS A 49 -16.02 22.57 3.93
CA CYS A 49 -16.85 22.72 2.73
C CYS A 49 -18.19 22.00 2.91
N GLY A 50 -19.30 22.62 2.52
CA GLY A 50 -20.63 22.01 2.57
C GLY A 50 -20.75 20.73 1.73
N VAL A 51 -19.90 20.58 0.70
CA VAL A 51 -19.68 19.35 -0.07
C VAL A 51 -18.18 19.06 -0.08
N PRO A 52 -17.69 18.31 0.92
CA PRO A 52 -16.26 18.04 1.07
C PRO A 52 -15.81 16.92 0.11
N PHE A 53 -15.28 17.28 -1.05
CA PHE A 53 -14.77 16.30 -2.02
C PHE A 53 -13.65 15.41 -1.46
N CYS A 54 -12.91 15.87 -0.46
CA CYS A 54 -11.93 15.04 0.24
C CYS A 54 -12.52 13.78 0.90
N GLN A 55 -13.83 13.80 1.24
CA GLN A 55 -14.59 12.66 1.79
C GLN A 55 -15.36 11.86 0.73
N SER A 56 -15.29 12.22 -0.54
CA SER A 56 -16.03 11.56 -1.62
C SER A 56 -15.26 10.37 -2.20
N GLY A 57 -15.90 9.63 -3.09
CA GLY A 57 -15.23 8.56 -3.86
C GLY A 57 -14.07 9.03 -4.74
N GLU A 58 -14.03 10.32 -5.12
CA GLU A 58 -12.91 10.96 -5.82
C GLU A 58 -11.78 11.37 -4.86
N GLY A 59 -12.09 11.48 -3.56
CA GLY A 59 -11.18 11.79 -2.49
C GLY A 59 -10.79 10.53 -1.71
N CYS A 60 -11.21 10.44 -0.44
CA CYS A 60 -10.87 9.32 0.43
C CYS A 60 -11.86 8.15 0.27
N PRO A 61 -11.43 7.00 -0.28
CA PRO A 61 -12.32 5.84 -0.48
C PRO A 61 -12.96 5.30 0.79
N VAL A 62 -12.34 5.48 1.95
CA VAL A 62 -12.93 5.08 3.25
C VAL A 62 -13.84 6.16 3.84
N TYR A 63 -14.08 7.24 3.10
CA TYR A 63 -14.97 8.35 3.50
C TYR A 63 -14.62 8.96 4.86
N ASN A 64 -13.33 9.15 5.10
CA ASN A 64 -12.81 9.76 6.33
C ASN A 64 -13.46 11.12 6.62
N LEU A 65 -13.85 11.35 7.88
CA LEU A 65 -14.52 12.58 8.35
C LEU A 65 -13.51 13.73 8.49
N ILE A 66 -12.88 14.08 7.37
CA ILE A 66 -11.71 14.96 7.31
C ILE A 66 -11.97 16.37 7.85
N PRO A 67 -13.04 17.09 7.47
CA PRO A 67 -13.31 18.40 8.04
C PRO A 67 -13.51 18.39 9.55
N GLU A 68 -14.17 17.34 10.08
CA GLU A 68 -14.45 17.21 11.51
C GLU A 68 -13.16 17.03 12.31
N TRP A 69 -12.28 16.11 11.91
CA TRP A 69 -11.03 15.92 12.65
C TRP A 69 -10.07 17.11 12.50
N ASN A 70 -10.05 17.78 11.34
CA ASN A 70 -9.25 18.98 11.15
C ASN A 70 -9.64 20.09 12.14
N ASP A 71 -10.93 20.27 12.37
CA ASP A 71 -11.44 21.20 13.37
C ASP A 71 -11.04 20.80 14.79
N LEU A 72 -11.15 19.52 15.13
CA LEU A 72 -10.76 18.99 16.43
C LEU A 72 -9.26 19.17 16.70
N VAL A 73 -8.40 18.91 15.70
CA VAL A 73 -6.95 19.16 15.82
C VAL A 73 -6.67 20.66 16.02
N TYR A 74 -7.33 21.53 15.26
CA TYR A 74 -7.20 22.98 15.47
C TYR A 74 -7.59 23.41 16.88
N GLN A 75 -8.59 22.76 17.49
CA GLN A 75 -9.02 23.00 18.86
C GLN A 75 -8.17 22.28 19.92
N ASN A 76 -7.10 21.57 19.51
CA ASN A 76 -6.26 20.74 20.36
C ASN A 76 -7.00 19.58 21.06
N LYS A 77 -8.05 19.05 20.40
CA LYS A 77 -8.89 17.93 20.87
C LYS A 77 -8.49 16.62 20.17
N TRP A 78 -7.29 16.17 20.46
CA TRP A 78 -6.65 15.06 19.75
C TRP A 78 -7.37 13.70 19.95
N GLU A 79 -7.84 13.41 21.17
CA GLU A 79 -8.56 12.15 21.45
C GLU A 79 -9.88 12.11 20.69
N GLU A 80 -10.66 13.21 20.69
CA GLU A 80 -11.89 13.31 19.91
C GLU A 80 -11.61 13.20 18.39
N ALA A 81 -10.48 13.73 17.92
CA ALA A 81 -10.06 13.58 16.52
C ALA A 81 -9.71 12.12 16.18
N PHE A 82 -9.04 11.41 17.10
CA PHE A 82 -8.75 9.98 16.96
C PHE A 82 -10.04 9.14 16.91
N ASP A 83 -10.98 9.40 17.79
CA ASP A 83 -12.29 8.72 17.78
C ASP A 83 -13.01 8.92 16.43
N LYS A 84 -13.00 10.13 15.89
CA LYS A 84 -13.57 10.43 14.57
C LYS A 84 -12.87 9.68 13.44
N LEU A 85 -11.56 9.61 13.47
CA LEU A 85 -10.75 8.91 12.48
C LEU A 85 -11.04 7.40 12.49
N MET A 86 -11.14 6.81 13.67
CA MET A 86 -11.41 5.38 13.85
C MET A 86 -12.82 4.94 13.40
N LEU A 87 -13.79 5.86 13.24
CA LEU A 87 -15.13 5.51 12.74
C LEU A 87 -15.12 4.97 11.30
N THR A 88 -14.20 5.46 10.49
CA THR A 88 -14.16 5.21 9.05
C THR A 88 -12.93 4.45 8.58
N ASN A 89 -11.81 4.55 9.29
CA ASN A 89 -10.54 3.94 8.91
C ASN A 89 -10.05 2.98 10.00
N ASN A 90 -9.86 1.70 9.64
CA ASN A 90 -9.36 0.69 10.57
C ASN A 90 -7.85 0.85 10.87
N PHE A 91 -7.08 1.41 9.92
CA PHE A 91 -5.61 1.45 10.01
C PHE A 91 -5.05 2.84 9.66
N PRO A 92 -5.44 3.90 10.42
CA PRO A 92 -4.96 5.26 10.14
C PRO A 92 -3.46 5.42 10.35
N GLU A 93 -2.84 4.60 11.22
CA GLU A 93 -1.39 4.53 11.40
C GLU A 93 -0.65 4.06 10.14
N VAL A 94 -1.28 3.24 9.31
CA VAL A 94 -0.76 2.79 8.02
C VAL A 94 -1.05 3.84 6.94
N THR A 95 -2.30 4.28 6.81
CA THR A 95 -2.69 5.22 5.75
C THR A 95 -2.03 6.58 5.91
N GLY A 96 -1.85 7.08 7.11
CA GLY A 96 -1.12 8.32 7.40
C GLY A 96 0.34 8.28 6.93
N ARG A 97 0.96 7.08 6.88
CA ARG A 97 2.32 6.88 6.40
C ARG A 97 2.40 6.63 4.90
N VAL A 98 1.58 5.72 4.37
CA VAL A 98 1.82 5.16 3.02
C VAL A 98 0.77 5.53 1.98
N CYS A 99 -0.37 6.13 2.35
CA CYS A 99 -1.35 6.58 1.38
C CYS A 99 -0.80 7.75 0.55
N PRO A 100 -1.02 7.76 -0.78
CA PRO A 100 -0.61 8.88 -1.63
C PRO A 100 -1.42 10.17 -1.39
N ALA A 101 -2.38 10.15 -0.46
CA ALA A 101 -3.23 11.28 -0.08
C ALA A 101 -4.14 11.77 -1.22
N VAL A 102 -4.92 10.86 -1.81
CA VAL A 102 -5.90 11.20 -2.86
C VAL A 102 -6.90 12.26 -2.39
N CYS A 103 -7.22 12.30 -1.09
CA CYS A 103 -8.04 13.30 -0.44
C CYS A 103 -7.47 14.73 -0.57
N GLU A 104 -6.16 14.91 -0.55
CA GLU A 104 -5.52 16.22 -0.79
C GLU A 104 -5.69 16.65 -2.24
N GLY A 105 -5.61 15.71 -3.20
CA GLY A 105 -5.85 15.96 -4.62
C GLY A 105 -7.27 16.43 -4.92
N ALA A 106 -8.25 15.99 -4.13
CA ALA A 106 -9.67 16.35 -4.22
C ALA A 106 -10.08 17.48 -3.26
N CYS A 107 -9.18 18.00 -2.44
CA CYS A 107 -9.48 19.12 -1.54
C CYS A 107 -9.92 20.34 -2.32
N VAL A 108 -11.10 20.90 -1.98
CA VAL A 108 -11.68 22.08 -2.66
C VAL A 108 -10.74 23.28 -2.59
N LEU A 109 -10.03 23.46 -1.47
CA LEU A 109 -9.02 24.51 -1.35
C LEU A 109 -7.93 24.40 -2.42
N GLY A 110 -7.62 23.17 -2.86
CA GLY A 110 -6.64 22.91 -3.93
C GLY A 110 -6.98 23.45 -5.32
N ILE A 111 -8.18 24.03 -5.51
CA ILE A 111 -8.57 24.69 -6.78
C ILE A 111 -7.89 26.05 -6.92
N THR A 112 -7.75 26.80 -5.82
CA THR A 112 -7.25 28.18 -5.82
C THR A 112 -5.99 28.39 -5.00
N GLU A 113 -5.72 27.48 -4.05
CA GLU A 113 -4.61 27.53 -3.11
C GLU A 113 -3.98 26.15 -2.96
N SER A 114 -2.94 26.02 -2.14
CA SER A 114 -2.43 24.71 -1.76
C SER A 114 -3.43 23.97 -0.86
N PRO A 115 -3.72 22.68 -1.11
CA PRO A 115 -4.68 21.89 -0.32
C PRO A 115 -4.28 21.80 1.17
N VAL A 116 -5.21 21.40 2.03
CA VAL A 116 -4.90 21.07 3.43
C VAL A 116 -3.93 19.90 3.49
N ALA A 117 -3.01 19.90 4.46
CA ALA A 117 -2.06 18.82 4.71
C ALA A 117 -2.74 17.63 5.45
N ILE A 118 -3.73 17.03 4.79
CA ILE A 118 -4.64 16.04 5.38
C ILE A 118 -3.88 14.81 5.88
N LYS A 119 -2.97 14.29 5.07
CA LYS A 119 -2.18 13.11 5.43
C LYS A 119 -1.31 13.32 6.67
N ASN A 120 -0.69 14.49 6.82
CA ASN A 120 0.09 14.79 8.02
C ASN A 120 -0.79 14.85 9.28
N LEU A 121 -2.00 15.41 9.16
CA LEU A 121 -2.96 15.44 10.26
C LEU A 121 -3.43 14.02 10.64
N GLU A 122 -3.80 13.21 9.66
CA GLU A 122 -4.17 11.80 9.86
C GLU A 122 -3.06 11.03 10.56
N PHE A 123 -1.81 11.18 10.09
CA PHE A 123 -0.64 10.54 10.66
C PHE A 123 -0.45 10.92 12.13
N ALA A 124 -0.45 12.20 12.44
CA ALA A 124 -0.27 12.68 13.82
C ALA A 124 -1.41 12.25 14.75
N ILE A 125 -2.66 12.27 14.28
CA ILE A 125 -3.81 11.80 15.07
C ILE A 125 -3.63 10.33 15.42
N ALA A 126 -3.26 9.50 14.43
CA ALA A 126 -3.04 8.08 14.63
C ALA A 126 -1.90 7.80 15.62
N ASP A 127 -0.73 8.43 15.45
CA ASP A 127 0.42 8.24 16.33
C ASP A 127 0.11 8.65 17.79
N LYS A 128 -0.59 9.77 17.97
CA LYS A 128 -1.05 10.18 19.32
C LYS A 128 -2.02 9.16 19.93
N GLY A 129 -2.90 8.58 19.12
CA GLY A 129 -3.82 7.53 19.55
C GLY A 129 -3.11 6.30 20.11
N PHE A 130 -2.03 5.88 19.44
CA PHE A 130 -1.18 4.77 19.91
C PHE A 130 -0.35 5.16 21.13
N GLN A 131 0.37 6.29 21.09
CA GLN A 131 1.24 6.76 22.17
C GLN A 131 0.51 6.99 23.48
N ASN A 132 -0.74 7.50 23.43
CA ASN A 132 -1.55 7.78 24.62
C ASN A 132 -2.45 6.61 25.03
N GLY A 133 -2.41 5.48 24.32
CA GLY A 133 -3.22 4.28 24.63
C GLY A 133 -4.73 4.50 24.43
N TRP A 134 -5.14 5.38 23.50
CA TRP A 134 -6.55 5.59 23.17
C TRP A 134 -7.09 4.43 22.33
N LEU A 135 -6.22 3.77 21.58
CA LEU A 135 -6.59 2.54 20.88
C LEU A 135 -6.80 1.41 21.90
N LYS A 136 -8.04 0.97 22.05
CA LYS A 136 -8.42 -0.11 22.99
C LYS A 136 -9.14 -1.23 22.27
N PRO A 137 -8.94 -2.51 22.66
CA PRO A 137 -9.68 -3.63 22.10
C PRO A 137 -11.19 -3.45 22.28
N GLN A 138 -11.93 -3.65 21.20
CA GLN A 138 -13.40 -3.62 21.19
C GLN A 138 -13.95 -5.05 21.18
N ILE A 139 -14.13 -5.63 22.37
CA ILE A 139 -14.62 -7.00 22.54
C ILE A 139 -16.15 -7.01 22.36
N PRO A 140 -16.70 -7.76 21.39
CA PRO A 140 -18.13 -7.85 21.20
C PRO A 140 -18.81 -8.51 22.41
N THR A 141 -19.91 -7.95 22.87
CA THR A 141 -20.64 -8.44 24.03
C THR A 141 -21.32 -9.78 23.78
N ASN A 142 -21.71 -10.05 22.55
CA ASN A 142 -22.41 -11.29 22.16
C ASN A 142 -21.73 -11.89 20.94
N ARG A 143 -21.67 -13.22 20.87
CA ARG A 143 -21.21 -13.95 19.68
C ARG A 143 -22.41 -14.49 18.90
N THR A 144 -22.36 -14.36 17.57
CA THR A 144 -23.43 -14.79 16.65
C THR A 144 -23.46 -16.30 16.43
N GLY A 145 -22.38 -17.00 16.77
CA GLY A 145 -22.20 -18.42 16.46
C GLY A 145 -21.79 -18.68 15.01
N LYS A 146 -21.63 -17.63 14.18
CA LYS A 146 -21.15 -17.73 12.80
C LYS A 146 -19.62 -17.64 12.74
N THR A 147 -19.02 -18.41 11.83
CA THR A 147 -17.57 -18.49 11.65
C THR A 147 -17.18 -18.12 10.24
N ILE A 148 -16.23 -17.19 10.11
CA ILE A 148 -15.72 -16.71 8.84
C ILE A 148 -14.22 -17.04 8.74
N ALA A 149 -13.81 -17.67 7.63
CA ALA A 149 -12.43 -17.84 7.25
C ALA A 149 -12.02 -16.73 6.27
N ILE A 150 -11.00 -15.96 6.61
CA ILE A 150 -10.41 -14.93 5.73
C ILE A 150 -9.07 -15.45 5.22
N VAL A 151 -8.90 -15.49 3.92
CA VAL A 151 -7.68 -15.96 3.26
C VAL A 151 -6.88 -14.77 2.75
N GLY A 152 -5.77 -14.48 3.42
CA GLY A 152 -4.90 -13.32 3.22
C GLY A 152 -5.07 -12.26 4.31
N SER A 153 -3.96 -11.80 4.86
CA SER A 153 -3.88 -10.87 5.98
C SER A 153 -3.47 -9.45 5.59
N GLY A 154 -3.61 -9.08 4.31
CA GLY A 154 -3.40 -7.70 3.87
C GLY A 154 -4.46 -6.74 4.43
N PRO A 155 -4.40 -5.44 4.09
CA PRO A 155 -5.31 -4.43 4.64
C PRO A 155 -6.79 -4.74 4.40
N ALA A 156 -7.15 -5.41 3.30
CA ALA A 156 -8.52 -5.83 3.04
C ALA A 156 -8.97 -6.93 4.01
N GLY A 157 -8.14 -7.95 4.22
CA GLY A 157 -8.45 -9.05 5.14
C GLY A 157 -8.54 -8.59 6.60
N LEU A 158 -7.58 -7.77 7.04
CA LEU A 158 -7.56 -7.26 8.41
C LEU A 158 -8.72 -6.30 8.70
N SER A 159 -9.08 -5.40 7.76
CA SER A 159 -10.24 -4.52 7.95
C SER A 159 -11.55 -5.30 7.99
N ALA A 160 -11.71 -6.30 7.12
CA ALA A 160 -12.86 -7.19 7.18
C ALA A 160 -12.90 -7.99 8.49
N ALA A 161 -11.76 -8.49 8.96
CA ALA A 161 -11.66 -9.24 10.21
C ALA A 161 -12.16 -8.42 11.40
N GLN A 162 -11.71 -7.18 11.52
CA GLN A 162 -12.09 -6.29 12.61
C GLN A 162 -13.59 -5.96 12.55
N GLN A 163 -14.11 -5.62 11.36
CA GLN A 163 -15.54 -5.33 11.19
C GLN A 163 -16.43 -6.53 11.56
N LEU A 164 -16.12 -7.72 11.02
CA LEU A 164 -16.89 -8.94 11.29
C LEU A 164 -16.82 -9.36 12.77
N ASN A 165 -15.64 -9.23 13.39
CA ASN A 165 -15.48 -9.52 14.80
C ASN A 165 -16.29 -8.55 15.67
N SER A 166 -16.35 -7.25 15.33
CA SER A 166 -17.04 -6.23 16.10
C SER A 166 -18.55 -6.48 16.22
N VAL A 167 -19.16 -7.14 15.22
CA VAL A 167 -20.59 -7.56 15.25
C VAL A 167 -20.79 -8.96 15.80
N GLY A 168 -19.73 -9.59 16.32
CA GLY A 168 -19.82 -10.83 17.09
C GLY A 168 -19.55 -12.13 16.33
N HIS A 169 -19.11 -12.07 15.08
CA HIS A 169 -18.70 -13.30 14.37
C HIS A 169 -17.37 -13.84 14.92
N THR A 170 -17.17 -15.14 14.76
CA THR A 170 -15.85 -15.78 14.99
C THR A 170 -15.05 -15.66 13.72
N VAL A 171 -13.90 -14.98 13.79
CA VAL A 171 -13.07 -14.68 12.62
C VAL A 171 -11.71 -15.36 12.71
N LYS A 172 -11.34 -16.06 11.64
CA LYS A 172 -10.06 -16.75 11.48
C LYS A 172 -9.37 -16.21 10.23
N VAL A 173 -8.17 -15.65 10.40
CA VAL A 173 -7.36 -15.09 9.30
C VAL A 173 -6.20 -16.02 9.01
N TYR A 174 -6.06 -16.45 7.77
CA TYR A 174 -5.00 -17.35 7.30
C TYR A 174 -4.03 -16.60 6.42
N GLU A 175 -2.75 -16.66 6.75
CA GLU A 175 -1.66 -16.00 6.03
C GLU A 175 -0.58 -17.01 5.64
N ARG A 176 -0.21 -17.05 4.36
CA ARG A 176 0.84 -17.96 3.87
C ARG A 176 2.24 -17.61 4.35
N ALA A 177 2.48 -16.32 4.63
CA ALA A 177 3.75 -15.87 5.18
C ALA A 177 3.88 -16.19 6.69
N ASP A 178 5.08 -16.09 7.20
CA ASP A 178 5.38 -16.29 8.62
C ASP A 178 4.94 -15.13 9.53
N ARG A 179 4.56 -13.98 8.95
CA ARG A 179 4.03 -12.80 9.66
C ARG A 179 2.75 -12.30 8.99
N ILE A 180 1.84 -11.81 9.81
CA ILE A 180 0.58 -11.21 9.39
C ILE A 180 0.81 -9.80 8.86
N GLY A 181 0.03 -9.35 7.87
CA GLY A 181 0.06 -7.98 7.36
C GLY A 181 0.17 -7.86 5.84
N GLY A 182 0.42 -8.96 5.12
CA GLY A 182 0.52 -8.96 3.65
C GLY A 182 1.60 -7.98 3.15
N LEU A 183 1.24 -7.09 2.20
CA LEU A 183 2.18 -6.10 1.68
C LEU A 183 2.57 -5.01 2.69
N MET A 184 1.77 -4.75 3.72
CA MET A 184 2.16 -3.84 4.80
C MET A 184 3.36 -4.40 5.57
N MET A 185 3.43 -5.71 5.75
CA MET A 185 4.54 -6.39 6.41
C MET A 185 5.75 -6.53 5.49
N TYR A 186 5.58 -7.11 4.29
CA TYR A 186 6.71 -7.54 3.45
C TYR A 186 6.85 -6.80 2.12
N GLY A 187 5.88 -5.97 1.73
CA GLY A 187 5.95 -5.18 0.50
C GLY A 187 6.50 -3.78 0.71
N ILE A 188 6.05 -3.11 1.74
CA ILE A 188 6.49 -1.77 2.11
C ILE A 188 7.76 -1.91 2.97
N PRO A 189 8.87 -1.22 2.66
CA PRO A 189 10.08 -1.32 3.45
C PRO A 189 9.94 -0.67 4.84
N ASN A 190 10.77 -1.10 5.80
CA ASN A 190 10.68 -0.66 7.20
C ASN A 190 10.86 0.86 7.35
N MET A 191 11.71 1.47 6.54
CA MET A 191 11.92 2.93 6.57
C MET A 191 10.68 3.74 6.17
N LYS A 192 9.70 3.14 5.54
CA LYS A 192 8.42 3.80 5.18
C LYS A 192 7.27 3.42 6.13
N LEU A 193 7.33 2.24 6.72
CA LEU A 193 6.36 1.74 7.70
C LEU A 193 7.06 0.76 8.65
N ASP A 194 7.33 1.20 9.87
CA ASP A 194 7.93 0.36 10.91
C ASP A 194 6.99 -0.79 11.27
N LYS A 195 7.54 -2.01 11.33
CA LYS A 195 6.72 -3.22 11.51
C LYS A 195 6.16 -3.36 12.92
N SER A 196 6.77 -2.72 13.90
CA SER A 196 6.22 -2.66 15.26
C SER A 196 4.83 -2.02 15.32
N ILE A 197 4.52 -1.13 14.37
CA ILE A 197 3.19 -0.51 14.24
C ILE A 197 2.14 -1.56 13.86
N ILE A 198 2.49 -2.47 12.96
CA ILE A 198 1.62 -3.59 12.58
C ILE A 198 1.45 -4.53 13.75
N ASP A 199 2.54 -4.87 14.44
CA ASP A 199 2.52 -5.77 15.60
C ASP A 199 1.62 -5.21 16.71
N GLN A 200 1.72 -3.93 17.05
CA GLN A 200 0.83 -3.28 18.02
C GLN A 200 -0.66 -3.35 17.62
N ARG A 201 -0.96 -3.17 16.33
CA ARG A 201 -2.33 -3.31 15.83
C ARG A 201 -2.83 -4.74 15.95
N LEU A 202 -2.00 -5.72 15.65
CA LEU A 202 -2.34 -7.14 15.75
C LEU A 202 -2.61 -7.56 17.20
N GLU A 203 -1.82 -7.07 18.16
CA GLU A 203 -2.07 -7.29 19.60
C GLU A 203 -3.48 -6.83 20.01
N VAL A 204 -3.92 -5.67 19.53
CA VAL A 204 -5.29 -5.17 19.77
C VAL A 204 -6.33 -6.09 19.14
N MET A 205 -6.14 -6.49 17.88
CA MET A 205 -7.06 -7.36 17.16
C MET A 205 -7.15 -8.77 17.77
N GLU A 206 -6.04 -9.32 18.27
CA GLU A 206 -6.01 -10.58 19.02
C GLU A 206 -6.78 -10.46 20.35
N ALA A 207 -6.59 -9.36 21.07
CA ALA A 207 -7.34 -9.08 22.29
C ALA A 207 -8.86 -8.90 22.05
N GLU A 208 -9.26 -8.45 20.85
CA GLU A 208 -10.66 -8.42 20.39
C GLU A 208 -11.23 -9.82 20.12
N GLY A 209 -10.37 -10.84 19.99
CA GLY A 209 -10.73 -12.24 19.79
C GLY A 209 -10.61 -12.75 18.35
N ILE A 210 -9.95 -12.02 17.46
CA ILE A 210 -9.62 -12.47 16.11
C ILE A 210 -8.48 -13.50 16.19
N GLN A 211 -8.59 -14.58 15.42
CA GLN A 211 -7.62 -15.67 15.42
C GLN A 211 -6.75 -15.57 14.16
N PHE A 212 -5.42 -15.51 14.35
CA PHE A 212 -4.46 -15.45 13.24
C PHE A 212 -3.69 -16.75 13.10
N PHE A 213 -3.52 -17.21 11.85
CA PHE A 213 -2.79 -18.40 11.48
C PHE A 213 -1.75 -18.02 10.42
N SER A 214 -0.51 -17.76 10.83
CA SER A 214 0.62 -17.58 9.93
C SER A 214 1.18 -18.93 9.45
N ASN A 215 2.03 -18.93 8.40
CA ASN A 215 2.47 -20.14 7.72
C ASN A 215 1.30 -21.07 7.32
N ALA A 216 0.21 -20.51 6.87
CA ALA A 216 -1.02 -21.21 6.51
C ALA A 216 -1.38 -20.93 5.04
N ASP A 217 -0.78 -21.70 4.14
CA ASP A 217 -0.95 -21.54 2.69
C ASP A 217 -2.22 -22.28 2.21
N VAL A 218 -3.32 -21.55 2.15
CA VAL A 218 -4.63 -22.10 1.80
C VAL A 218 -4.69 -22.50 0.32
N GLY A 219 -4.92 -23.78 0.07
CA GLY A 219 -4.92 -24.36 -1.27
C GLY A 219 -3.53 -24.62 -1.86
N GLY A 220 -2.47 -24.23 -1.17
CA GLY A 220 -1.09 -24.45 -1.56
C GLY A 220 -0.66 -25.92 -1.52
N GLN A 221 0.62 -26.13 -1.76
CA GLN A 221 1.26 -27.45 -1.72
C GLN A 221 2.44 -27.41 -0.73
N GLY A 222 2.61 -28.45 0.08
CA GLY A 222 3.71 -28.54 1.05
C GLY A 222 3.26 -28.60 2.50
N GLU A 223 4.22 -28.47 3.41
CA GLU A 223 4.00 -28.67 4.86
C GLU A 223 3.04 -27.64 5.48
N ASN A 224 3.05 -26.41 4.97
CA ASN A 224 2.21 -25.33 5.45
C ASN A 224 0.85 -25.23 4.73
N SER A 225 0.50 -26.24 3.93
CA SER A 225 -0.74 -26.25 3.16
C SER A 225 -1.95 -26.42 4.07
N VAL A 226 -2.95 -25.54 3.88
CA VAL A 226 -4.26 -25.65 4.53
C VAL A 226 -5.29 -26.06 3.47
N SER A 227 -6.05 -27.12 3.77
CA SER A 227 -7.05 -27.62 2.83
C SER A 227 -8.19 -26.64 2.66
N MET A 228 -8.40 -26.13 1.45
CA MET A 228 -9.57 -25.30 1.12
C MET A 228 -10.90 -26.04 1.38
N LYS A 229 -10.93 -27.35 1.14
CA LYS A 229 -12.11 -28.17 1.42
C LYS A 229 -12.45 -28.23 2.91
N GLU A 230 -11.44 -28.30 3.77
CA GLU A 230 -11.65 -28.29 5.23
C GLU A 230 -12.11 -26.91 5.70
N LEU A 231 -11.55 -25.81 5.14
CA LEU A 231 -12.05 -24.47 5.43
C LEU A 231 -13.52 -24.31 5.03
N ASP A 232 -13.89 -24.78 3.86
CA ASP A 232 -15.26 -24.73 3.37
C ASP A 232 -16.25 -25.52 4.25
N GLN A 233 -15.83 -26.66 4.77
CA GLN A 233 -16.67 -27.47 5.67
C GLN A 233 -16.78 -26.92 7.08
N SER A 234 -15.78 -26.20 7.57
CA SER A 234 -15.66 -25.76 8.97
C SER A 234 -16.04 -24.30 9.20
N ASN A 235 -16.39 -23.55 8.17
CA ASN A 235 -16.78 -22.15 8.28
C ASN A 235 -18.08 -21.88 7.53
N ASP A 236 -18.86 -20.89 7.97
CA ASP A 236 -20.09 -20.46 7.28
C ASP A 236 -19.78 -19.72 5.98
N ILE A 237 -18.76 -18.87 5.99
CA ILE A 237 -18.29 -18.06 4.85
C ILE A 237 -16.78 -18.13 4.72
N ILE A 238 -16.29 -18.05 3.47
CA ILE A 238 -14.90 -17.80 3.10
C ILE A 238 -14.80 -16.44 2.45
N LEU A 239 -13.91 -15.58 2.94
CA LEU A 239 -13.56 -14.31 2.32
C LEU A 239 -12.15 -14.37 1.73
N LEU A 240 -12.04 -14.18 0.43
CA LEU A 240 -10.78 -14.14 -0.30
C LEU A 240 -10.24 -12.71 -0.32
N THR A 241 -9.06 -12.50 0.27
CA THR A 241 -8.33 -11.22 0.30
C THR A 241 -6.86 -11.43 -0.02
N THR A 242 -6.59 -12.33 -0.97
CA THR A 242 -5.25 -12.82 -1.32
C THR A 242 -4.35 -11.79 -2.02
N GLY A 243 -4.89 -10.60 -2.33
CA GLY A 243 -4.17 -9.54 -3.03
C GLY A 243 -3.92 -9.85 -4.51
N ALA A 244 -3.15 -8.99 -5.17
CA ALA A 244 -2.63 -9.19 -6.53
C ALA A 244 -1.14 -9.48 -6.41
N THR A 245 -0.75 -10.75 -6.51
CA THR A 245 0.62 -11.21 -6.21
C THR A 245 1.36 -11.77 -7.42
N LYS A 246 0.65 -11.98 -8.56
CA LYS A 246 1.28 -12.41 -9.80
C LYS A 246 1.99 -11.22 -10.45
N PRO A 247 3.34 -11.14 -10.43
CA PRO A 247 4.05 -9.98 -10.94
C PRO A 247 3.98 -9.91 -12.47
N ARG A 248 4.06 -8.68 -12.99
CA ARG A 248 4.27 -8.46 -14.43
C ARG A 248 5.74 -8.67 -14.74
N ASP A 249 6.04 -9.55 -15.68
CA ASP A 249 7.41 -9.81 -16.15
C ASP A 249 7.76 -8.95 -17.37
N LEU A 250 9.05 -8.90 -17.70
CA LEU A 250 9.61 -8.29 -18.90
C LEU A 250 10.19 -9.41 -19.80
N PRO A 251 9.39 -10.01 -20.67
CA PRO A 251 9.77 -11.18 -21.46
C PRO A 251 10.57 -10.79 -22.71
N ILE A 252 11.73 -10.17 -22.51
CA ILE A 252 12.70 -9.81 -23.55
C ILE A 252 13.85 -10.84 -23.59
N PRO A 253 14.64 -10.90 -24.68
CA PRO A 253 15.76 -11.84 -24.81
C PRO A 253 16.69 -11.84 -23.60
N ASN A 254 17.25 -13.00 -23.27
CA ASN A 254 18.18 -13.24 -22.17
C ASN A 254 17.60 -12.95 -20.77
N ARG A 255 16.26 -13.06 -20.61
CA ARG A 255 15.57 -12.86 -19.32
C ARG A 255 16.04 -13.83 -18.24
N GLU A 256 16.31 -15.07 -18.63
CA GLU A 256 16.71 -16.13 -17.71
C GLU A 256 18.10 -15.90 -17.14
N GLY A 257 18.31 -16.25 -15.89
CA GLY A 257 19.60 -16.18 -15.17
C GLY A 257 19.62 -15.18 -14.01
N VAL A 258 20.75 -15.11 -13.35
CA VAL A 258 20.95 -14.32 -12.12
C VAL A 258 21.00 -12.81 -12.45
N GLY A 259 20.57 -11.98 -11.50
CA GLY A 259 20.70 -10.53 -11.54
C GLY A 259 19.43 -9.77 -11.94
N VAL A 260 18.38 -10.46 -12.45
CA VAL A 260 17.09 -9.83 -12.74
C VAL A 260 16.02 -10.41 -11.82
N HIS A 261 15.47 -9.60 -10.91
CA HIS A 261 14.52 -10.01 -9.89
C HIS A 261 13.24 -9.18 -9.95
N PHE A 262 12.14 -9.75 -9.49
CA PHE A 262 10.93 -8.96 -9.22
C PHE A 262 11.16 -8.08 -7.98
N ALA A 263 10.62 -6.87 -8.02
CA ALA A 263 10.71 -5.92 -6.92
C ALA A 263 10.25 -6.52 -5.57
N MET A 264 9.17 -7.32 -5.61
CA MET A 264 8.63 -7.92 -4.39
C MET A 264 9.54 -8.99 -3.78
N ASP A 265 10.30 -9.74 -4.59
CA ASP A 265 11.29 -10.69 -4.07
C ASP A 265 12.42 -9.94 -3.34
N PHE A 266 12.85 -8.81 -3.92
CA PHE A 266 13.87 -7.95 -3.33
C PHE A 266 13.39 -7.33 -2.01
N LEU A 267 12.23 -6.68 -2.00
CA LEU A 267 11.68 -5.98 -0.84
C LEU A 267 11.31 -6.96 0.29
N ARG A 268 10.69 -8.09 -0.05
CA ARG A 268 10.34 -9.14 0.92
C ARG A 268 11.57 -9.75 1.58
N ALA A 269 12.56 -10.14 0.78
CA ALA A 269 13.78 -10.74 1.31
C ALA A 269 14.55 -9.75 2.19
N ASN A 270 14.63 -8.47 1.78
CA ASN A 270 15.23 -7.41 2.58
C ASN A 270 14.52 -7.25 3.93
N THR A 271 13.20 -7.05 3.91
CA THR A 271 12.44 -6.81 5.15
C THR A 271 12.48 -8.02 6.07
N LYS A 272 12.40 -9.24 5.50
CA LYS A 272 12.48 -10.46 6.31
C LYS A 272 13.84 -10.60 6.98
N SER A 273 14.94 -10.45 6.26
CA SER A 273 16.30 -10.53 6.80
C SER A 273 16.56 -9.43 7.83
N LEU A 274 16.07 -8.22 7.59
CA LEU A 274 16.15 -7.11 8.56
C LEU A 274 15.46 -7.49 9.89
N LEU A 275 14.23 -8.01 9.84
CA LEU A 275 13.45 -8.34 11.03
C LEU A 275 13.95 -9.59 11.76
N ASP A 276 14.50 -10.56 11.02
CA ASP A 276 14.97 -11.81 11.60
C ASP A 276 16.38 -11.70 12.21
N SER A 277 17.24 -10.83 11.67
CA SER A 277 18.68 -10.87 11.99
C SER A 277 19.43 -9.55 11.80
N ASP A 278 18.74 -8.44 11.53
CA ASP A 278 19.38 -7.16 11.14
C ASP A 278 20.36 -7.33 9.96
N HIS A 279 19.98 -8.16 8.99
CA HIS A 279 20.73 -8.56 7.78
C HIS A 279 21.95 -9.50 8.03
N ASP A 280 22.21 -9.92 9.27
CA ASP A 280 23.35 -10.80 9.60
C ASP A 280 23.23 -12.19 8.97
N ASP A 281 22.02 -12.66 8.64
CA ASP A 281 21.81 -13.97 8.01
C ASP A 281 22.17 -14.01 6.53
N GLY A 282 22.37 -12.85 5.89
CA GLY A 282 22.68 -12.73 4.47
C GLY A 282 21.61 -13.27 3.52
N LYS A 283 20.40 -13.55 3.99
CA LYS A 283 19.30 -14.16 3.21
C LYS A 283 18.46 -13.11 2.46
N TYR A 284 19.11 -12.12 1.89
CA TYR A 284 18.45 -11.11 1.08
C TYR A 284 19.20 -10.85 -0.23
N ILE A 285 18.53 -10.24 -1.20
CA ILE A 285 19.15 -9.85 -2.46
C ILE A 285 19.93 -8.57 -2.22
N SER A 286 21.26 -8.66 -2.10
CA SER A 286 22.09 -7.50 -1.80
C SER A 286 22.32 -6.64 -3.03
N ALA A 287 22.12 -5.32 -2.91
CA ALA A 287 22.52 -4.32 -3.88
C ALA A 287 23.91 -3.71 -3.59
N LYS A 288 24.59 -4.14 -2.52
CA LYS A 288 25.84 -3.55 -2.08
C LYS A 288 26.92 -3.58 -3.18
N GLY A 289 27.47 -2.41 -3.50
CA GLY A 289 28.51 -2.23 -4.51
C GLY A 289 28.08 -2.53 -5.95
N LYS A 290 26.77 -2.72 -6.21
CA LYS A 290 26.24 -3.05 -7.54
C LYS A 290 25.73 -1.82 -8.27
N LYS A 291 25.79 -1.85 -9.61
CA LYS A 291 25.06 -0.96 -10.49
C LYS A 291 23.63 -1.46 -10.58
N VAL A 292 22.69 -0.67 -10.08
CA VAL A 292 21.27 -1.06 -9.97
C VAL A 292 20.43 -0.33 -11.00
N ILE A 293 19.55 -1.06 -11.68
CA ILE A 293 18.50 -0.47 -12.51
C ILE A 293 17.15 -0.92 -11.96
N VAL A 294 16.26 0.02 -11.69
CA VAL A 294 14.87 -0.22 -11.32
C VAL A 294 13.98 0.07 -12.54
N ILE A 295 13.14 -0.87 -12.95
CA ILE A 295 12.21 -0.70 -14.07
C ILE A 295 10.79 -0.53 -13.52
N GLY A 296 10.24 0.69 -13.67
CA GLY A 296 8.93 1.11 -13.19
C GLY A 296 9.01 2.28 -12.21
N GLY A 297 8.21 3.31 -12.44
CA GLY A 297 8.24 4.60 -11.72
C GLY A 297 7.18 4.76 -10.62
N GLY A 298 6.49 3.70 -10.19
CA GLY A 298 5.51 3.76 -9.11
C GLY A 298 6.12 3.68 -7.71
N ASP A 299 5.26 3.66 -6.67
CA ASP A 299 5.67 3.58 -5.25
C ASP A 299 6.61 2.39 -4.98
N THR A 300 6.34 1.22 -5.59
CA THR A 300 7.22 0.04 -5.48
C THR A 300 8.62 0.31 -6.05
N GLY A 301 8.71 1.07 -7.15
CA GLY A 301 9.99 1.50 -7.73
C GLY A 301 10.77 2.38 -6.75
N THR A 302 10.11 3.38 -6.16
CA THR A 302 10.70 4.25 -5.13
C THR A 302 11.18 3.45 -3.92
N ASP A 303 10.43 2.44 -3.48
CA ASP A 303 10.81 1.57 -2.36
C ASP A 303 12.05 0.72 -2.70
N CYS A 304 12.16 0.25 -3.95
CA CYS A 304 13.38 -0.41 -4.45
C CYS A 304 14.59 0.53 -4.49
N ILE A 305 14.37 1.79 -4.91
CA ILE A 305 15.41 2.84 -4.90
C ILE A 305 15.93 3.04 -3.48
N GLY A 306 15.04 3.39 -2.54
CA GLY A 306 15.42 3.67 -1.16
C GLY A 306 16.09 2.48 -0.45
N THR A 307 15.66 1.25 -0.74
CA THR A 307 16.29 0.03 -0.22
C THR A 307 17.68 -0.20 -0.81
N SER A 308 17.84 -0.01 -2.14
CA SER A 308 19.15 -0.17 -2.80
C SER A 308 20.19 0.84 -2.32
N LEU A 309 19.78 2.08 -2.03
CA LEU A 309 20.65 3.11 -1.47
C LEU A 309 21.14 2.72 -0.06
N ARG A 310 20.27 2.17 0.78
CA ARG A 310 20.64 1.67 2.12
C ARG A 310 21.55 0.44 2.07
N HIS A 311 21.51 -0.31 0.98
CA HIS A 311 22.50 -1.35 0.70
C HIS A 311 23.83 -0.80 0.14
N GLU A 312 24.02 0.51 0.02
CA GLU A 312 25.22 1.14 -0.53
C GLU A 312 25.51 0.69 -1.97
N CYS A 313 24.51 0.75 -2.86
CA CYS A 313 24.71 0.44 -4.27
C CYS A 313 25.70 1.43 -4.92
N GLN A 314 26.43 0.99 -5.94
CA GLN A 314 27.45 1.78 -6.61
C GLN A 314 26.85 2.91 -7.48
N SER A 315 25.75 2.61 -8.16
CA SER A 315 24.97 3.55 -8.96
C SER A 315 23.52 3.09 -9.04
N LEU A 316 22.62 4.01 -9.37
CA LEU A 316 21.21 3.73 -9.47
C LEU A 316 20.56 4.51 -10.61
N ILE A 317 19.77 3.81 -11.43
CA ILE A 317 18.95 4.39 -12.51
C ILE A 317 17.54 3.81 -12.39
N ASN A 318 16.53 4.65 -12.66
CA ASN A 318 15.14 4.21 -12.68
C ASN A 318 14.53 4.46 -14.06
N PHE A 319 14.11 3.42 -14.75
CA PHE A 319 13.45 3.51 -16.05
C PHE A 319 11.94 3.62 -15.90
N GLU A 320 11.38 4.58 -16.63
CA GLU A 320 9.93 4.77 -16.74
C GLU A 320 9.54 4.75 -18.22
N ILE A 321 8.54 3.91 -18.55
CA ILE A 321 8.05 3.81 -19.94
C ILE A 321 7.19 5.02 -20.33
N MET A 322 6.56 5.65 -19.34
CA MET A 322 5.75 6.85 -19.55
C MET A 322 6.66 8.07 -19.78
N PRO A 323 6.18 9.09 -20.49
CA PRO A 323 6.87 10.37 -20.57
C PRO A 323 6.94 11.05 -19.20
N GLU A 324 7.88 11.97 -19.02
CA GLU A 324 7.96 12.80 -17.81
C GLU A 324 6.63 13.50 -17.56
N PRO A 325 6.04 13.35 -16.35
CA PRO A 325 4.79 14.02 -16.01
C PRO A 325 4.93 15.54 -16.05
N PRO A 326 3.88 16.28 -16.44
CA PRO A 326 3.90 17.75 -16.46
C PRO A 326 4.03 18.30 -15.03
N LYS A 327 4.57 19.51 -14.90
CA LYS A 327 4.71 20.20 -13.59
C LYS A 327 3.38 20.68 -13.04
N GLU A 328 2.43 20.97 -13.93
CA GLU A 328 1.09 21.45 -13.59
C GLU A 328 0.04 20.45 -14.07
N ARG A 329 -1.14 20.48 -13.45
CA ARG A 329 -2.26 19.61 -13.79
C ARG A 329 -2.71 19.81 -15.24
N PRO A 330 -2.65 18.79 -16.11
CA PRO A 330 -3.07 18.92 -17.50
C PRO A 330 -4.61 18.93 -17.65
N GLU A 331 -5.11 19.47 -18.76
CA GLU A 331 -6.55 19.58 -19.03
C GLU A 331 -7.28 18.22 -19.02
N ASN A 332 -6.63 17.15 -19.46
CA ASN A 332 -7.18 15.79 -19.45
C ASN A 332 -7.15 15.11 -18.07
N ASN A 333 -6.69 15.83 -17.03
CA ASN A 333 -6.73 15.38 -15.64
C ASN A 333 -7.32 16.49 -14.74
N PRO A 334 -8.59 16.86 -14.94
CA PRO A 334 -9.20 17.95 -14.19
C PRO A 334 -9.40 17.61 -12.71
N TRP A 335 -9.47 18.64 -11.85
CA TRP A 335 -9.96 18.48 -10.49
C TRP A 335 -11.42 17.91 -10.53
N PRO A 336 -11.81 17.00 -9.63
CA PRO A 336 -11.15 16.56 -8.40
C PRO A 336 -10.26 15.31 -8.55
N LEU A 337 -9.98 14.83 -9.75
CA LEU A 337 -9.17 13.65 -9.97
C LEU A 337 -7.78 13.81 -9.32
N PHE A 338 -7.17 12.68 -8.91
CA PHE A 338 -5.80 12.70 -8.37
C PHE A 338 -4.82 13.31 -9.38
N PRO A 339 -3.98 14.29 -8.99
CA PRO A 339 -3.13 15.01 -9.95
C PRO A 339 -2.01 14.14 -10.50
N ARG A 340 -1.97 14.01 -11.83
CA ARG A 340 -0.88 13.35 -12.58
C ARG A 340 0.18 14.37 -12.94
N VAL A 341 0.96 14.77 -11.95
CA VAL A 341 2.02 15.78 -12.09
C VAL A 341 3.35 15.24 -11.62
N TYR A 342 4.42 15.88 -12.06
CA TYR A 342 5.77 15.56 -11.60
C TYR A 342 5.87 15.66 -10.08
N LYS A 343 6.35 14.61 -9.44
CA LYS A 343 6.56 14.53 -8.00
C LYS A 343 7.95 13.94 -7.71
N VAL A 344 8.59 14.43 -6.69
CA VAL A 344 9.81 13.83 -6.13
C VAL A 344 9.40 13.08 -4.87
N ASP A 345 9.65 11.80 -4.82
CA ASP A 345 9.45 10.97 -3.64
C ASP A 345 10.76 10.78 -2.89
N TYR A 346 10.71 10.20 -1.68
CA TYR A 346 11.84 10.09 -0.77
C TYR A 346 13.06 9.41 -1.40
N GLY A 347 12.87 8.32 -2.17
CA GLY A 347 13.98 7.61 -2.83
C GLY A 347 14.65 8.42 -3.94
N HIS A 348 13.88 9.24 -4.69
CA HIS A 348 14.45 10.14 -5.70
C HIS A 348 15.29 11.24 -5.04
N GLU A 349 14.80 11.81 -3.94
CA GLU A 349 15.53 12.81 -3.15
C GLU A 349 16.83 12.22 -2.59
N GLU A 350 16.77 11.03 -2.02
CA GLU A 350 17.92 10.30 -1.51
C GLU A 350 18.95 9.98 -2.59
N SER A 351 18.51 9.51 -3.76
CA SER A 351 19.39 9.25 -4.91
C SER A 351 20.08 10.53 -5.38
N LYS A 352 19.34 11.62 -5.48
CA LYS A 352 19.88 12.92 -5.85
C LYS A 352 20.92 13.42 -4.84
N GLU A 353 20.70 13.19 -3.55
CA GLU A 353 21.66 13.58 -2.51
C GLU A 353 22.97 12.81 -2.60
N ILE A 354 22.93 11.51 -2.98
CA ILE A 354 24.13 10.66 -3.07
C ILE A 354 24.87 10.86 -4.39
N TYR A 355 24.14 10.87 -5.52
CA TYR A 355 24.73 10.84 -6.87
C TYR A 355 24.67 12.17 -7.59
N GLY A 356 23.99 13.19 -7.06
CA GLY A 356 23.90 14.55 -7.62
C GLY A 356 22.71 14.76 -8.56
N ASP A 357 22.10 13.71 -9.10
CA ASP A 357 21.03 13.77 -10.09
C ASP A 357 19.81 12.91 -9.72
N ASP A 358 18.66 13.25 -10.32
CA ASP A 358 17.45 12.43 -10.27
C ASP A 358 17.69 11.13 -11.06
N PRO A 359 17.41 9.95 -10.48
CA PRO A 359 17.73 8.67 -11.12
C PRO A 359 16.81 8.31 -12.29
N ARG A 360 15.74 9.06 -12.54
CA ARG A 360 14.69 8.70 -13.50
C ARG A 360 15.07 9.02 -14.94
N VAL A 361 14.83 8.04 -15.82
CA VAL A 361 14.92 8.17 -17.27
C VAL A 361 13.58 7.77 -17.86
N TYR A 362 12.93 8.67 -18.55
CA TYR A 362 11.56 8.54 -19.06
C TYR A 362 11.51 8.07 -20.51
N SER A 363 10.35 7.55 -20.93
CA SER A 363 10.09 7.07 -22.29
C SER A 363 11.05 5.98 -22.74
N ILE A 364 11.45 5.09 -21.84
CA ILE A 364 12.42 4.01 -22.07
C ILE A 364 11.75 2.64 -22.00
N SER A 365 12.03 1.80 -23.01
CA SER A 365 11.61 0.39 -23.06
C SER A 365 12.83 -0.53 -23.17
N GLY A 366 12.80 -1.65 -22.42
CA GLY A 366 13.84 -2.68 -22.51
C GLY A 366 13.71 -3.52 -23.79
N LYS A 367 14.84 -3.85 -24.42
CA LYS A 367 14.91 -4.71 -25.61
C LYS A 367 15.57 -6.05 -25.36
N GLU A 368 16.62 -6.09 -24.56
CA GLU A 368 17.42 -7.29 -24.33
C GLU A 368 18.22 -7.14 -23.04
N PHE A 369 18.27 -8.19 -22.23
CA PHE A 369 19.23 -8.25 -21.11
C PHE A 369 20.60 -8.66 -21.62
N LEU A 370 21.63 -7.93 -21.23
CA LEU A 370 23.00 -8.18 -21.63
C LEU A 370 23.70 -9.05 -20.59
N ARG A 371 24.34 -10.14 -21.07
CA ARG A 371 25.01 -11.09 -20.18
C ARG A 371 26.46 -11.30 -20.57
N ASN A 372 27.28 -11.64 -19.61
CA ASN A 372 28.63 -12.13 -19.80
C ASN A 372 28.62 -13.59 -20.31
N GLU A 373 29.77 -14.08 -20.76
CA GLU A 373 29.92 -15.47 -21.21
C GLU A 373 29.58 -16.51 -20.13
N ASP A 374 29.75 -16.17 -18.86
CA ASP A 374 29.39 -17.01 -17.71
C ASP A 374 27.90 -16.95 -17.32
N GLY A 375 27.09 -16.17 -18.08
CA GLY A 375 25.66 -15.99 -17.84
C GLY A 375 25.30 -14.92 -16.79
N THR A 376 26.26 -14.28 -16.16
CA THR A 376 26.00 -13.18 -15.22
C THR A 376 25.48 -11.95 -15.94
N LEU A 377 24.62 -11.16 -15.26
CA LEU A 377 24.08 -9.91 -15.80
C LEU A 377 25.22 -8.88 -15.95
N ARG A 378 25.30 -8.21 -17.11
CA ARG A 378 26.19 -7.06 -17.33
C ARG A 378 25.43 -5.77 -17.66
N GLY A 379 24.12 -5.86 -17.95
CA GLY A 379 23.32 -4.69 -18.29
C GLY A 379 22.02 -4.99 -19.01
N ILE A 380 21.47 -3.94 -19.63
CA ILE A 380 20.27 -4.00 -20.46
C ILE A 380 20.43 -3.09 -21.67
N LYS A 381 19.97 -3.55 -22.83
CA LYS A 381 19.78 -2.73 -24.01
C LYS A 381 18.35 -2.19 -24.00
N THR A 382 18.20 -0.88 -24.22
CA THR A 382 16.93 -0.17 -24.24
C THR A 382 16.74 0.56 -25.57
N VAL A 383 15.52 1.07 -25.77
CA VAL A 383 15.15 1.97 -26.85
C VAL A 383 14.20 3.03 -26.31
N GLU A 384 14.28 4.25 -26.84
CA GLU A 384 13.27 5.26 -26.54
C GLU A 384 11.93 4.89 -27.20
N VAL A 385 10.82 5.27 -26.56
CA VAL A 385 9.47 5.10 -27.09
C VAL A 385 8.74 6.44 -27.21
N ASP A 386 7.91 6.57 -28.22
CA ASP A 386 7.02 7.71 -28.38
C ASP A 386 5.79 7.62 -27.44
N THR A 387 4.91 8.61 -27.49
CA THR A 387 3.67 8.66 -26.70
C THR A 387 2.67 7.54 -27.01
N ASN A 388 2.86 6.78 -28.09
CA ASN A 388 2.11 5.61 -28.48
C ASN A 388 2.85 4.31 -28.18
N PHE A 389 3.94 4.36 -27.42
CA PHE A 389 4.83 3.26 -27.07
C PHE A 389 5.51 2.59 -28.29
N LYS A 390 5.65 3.31 -29.40
CA LYS A 390 6.40 2.83 -30.56
C LYS A 390 7.87 3.20 -30.41
N GLU A 391 8.74 2.26 -30.75
CA GLU A 391 10.19 2.47 -30.70
C GLU A 391 10.63 3.61 -31.63
N VAL A 392 11.52 4.47 -31.13
CA VAL A 392 12.19 5.52 -31.89
C VAL A 392 13.41 4.91 -32.57
N PRO A 393 13.46 4.85 -33.92
CA PRO A 393 14.56 4.22 -34.61
C PRO A 393 15.92 4.93 -34.34
N GLY A 394 16.94 4.15 -34.01
CA GLY A 394 18.28 4.67 -33.76
C GLY A 394 18.52 5.23 -32.36
N SER A 395 17.57 5.11 -31.43
CA SER A 395 17.71 5.53 -30.03
C SER A 395 18.17 4.40 -29.10
N GLU A 396 18.63 3.28 -29.67
CA GLU A 396 19.10 2.16 -28.85
C GLU A 396 20.30 2.55 -27.99
N GLN A 397 20.28 2.15 -26.73
CA GLN A 397 21.34 2.42 -25.76
C GLN A 397 21.59 1.20 -24.87
N GLU A 398 22.85 0.94 -24.54
CA GLU A 398 23.25 -0.06 -23.55
C GLU A 398 23.54 0.61 -22.20
N TRP A 399 23.04 0.00 -21.14
CA TRP A 399 23.22 0.44 -19.76
C TRP A 399 23.87 -0.69 -18.95
N GLU A 400 24.91 -0.39 -18.23
CA GLU A 400 25.57 -1.35 -17.35
C GLU A 400 24.72 -1.59 -16.10
N ALA A 401 24.56 -2.85 -15.70
CA ALA A 401 23.89 -3.23 -14.48
C ALA A 401 24.33 -4.60 -13.98
N ASP A 402 24.49 -4.71 -12.67
CA ASP A 402 24.72 -5.97 -11.94
C ASP A 402 23.44 -6.51 -11.30
N LEU A 403 22.43 -5.63 -11.14
CA LEU A 403 21.13 -5.93 -10.57
C LEU A 403 20.03 -5.13 -11.25
N ILE A 404 19.00 -5.82 -11.73
CA ILE A 404 17.80 -5.19 -12.30
C ILE A 404 16.58 -5.63 -11.48
N LEU A 405 15.77 -4.66 -11.04
CA LEU A 405 14.56 -4.86 -10.26
C LEU A 405 13.33 -4.49 -11.07
N LEU A 406 12.44 -5.45 -11.30
CA LEU A 406 11.22 -5.27 -12.08
C LEU A 406 10.08 -4.82 -11.15
N ALA A 407 9.77 -3.52 -11.17
CA ALA A 407 8.70 -2.86 -10.39
C ALA A 407 7.52 -2.45 -11.28
N MET A 408 7.09 -3.34 -12.20
CA MET A 408 6.12 -3.05 -13.25
C MET A 408 4.66 -3.35 -12.86
N GLY A 409 4.36 -3.57 -11.58
CA GLY A 409 3.05 -3.90 -11.06
C GLY A 409 2.68 -5.39 -11.26
N PHE A 410 1.39 -5.68 -11.10
CA PHE A 410 0.87 -7.03 -11.01
C PHE A 410 -0.20 -7.30 -12.08
N LEU A 411 -0.42 -8.59 -12.36
CA LEU A 411 -1.44 -9.05 -13.30
C LEU A 411 -2.75 -9.46 -12.62
N GLY A 412 -2.70 -9.79 -11.32
CA GLY A 412 -3.84 -10.24 -10.54
C GLY A 412 -3.44 -11.23 -9.44
N PRO A 413 -4.41 -11.93 -8.83
CA PRO A 413 -4.14 -12.95 -7.83
C PRO A 413 -3.54 -14.22 -8.44
N GLU A 414 -2.92 -15.03 -7.60
CA GLU A 414 -2.65 -16.44 -7.91
C GLU A 414 -3.93 -17.26 -7.68
N HIS A 415 -4.23 -18.22 -8.57
CA HIS A 415 -5.55 -18.86 -8.58
C HIS A 415 -5.63 -20.17 -7.79
N TYR A 416 -4.49 -20.74 -7.37
CA TYR A 416 -4.45 -22.05 -6.71
C TYR A 416 -5.35 -22.15 -5.45
N ALA A 417 -5.56 -21.03 -4.76
CA ALA A 417 -6.44 -20.98 -3.60
C ALA A 417 -7.92 -21.26 -3.94
N VAL A 418 -8.35 -20.97 -5.17
CA VAL A 418 -9.75 -21.06 -5.61
C VAL A 418 -10.04 -22.19 -6.58
N ASP A 419 -9.04 -22.93 -7.03
CA ASP A 419 -9.19 -24.02 -8.05
C ASP A 419 -10.29 -25.04 -7.71
N LYS A 420 -10.64 -25.17 -6.43
CA LYS A 420 -11.66 -26.13 -5.95
C LYS A 420 -12.96 -25.46 -5.49
N LEU A 421 -13.09 -24.15 -5.61
CA LEU A 421 -14.25 -23.38 -5.14
C LEU A 421 -15.22 -22.96 -6.25
N GLU A 422 -14.91 -23.26 -7.51
CA GLU A 422 -15.70 -22.86 -8.70
C GLU A 422 -15.98 -21.35 -8.77
N VAL A 423 -14.99 -20.54 -8.38
CA VAL A 423 -15.07 -19.10 -8.46
C VAL A 423 -14.75 -18.62 -9.88
N GLU A 424 -15.69 -17.89 -10.50
CA GLU A 424 -15.46 -17.27 -11.81
C GLU A 424 -14.40 -16.15 -11.70
N LEU A 425 -13.67 -15.97 -12.81
CA LEU A 425 -12.71 -14.89 -12.99
C LEU A 425 -13.28 -13.82 -13.94
N ASP A 426 -12.84 -12.57 -13.75
CA ASP A 426 -13.14 -11.47 -14.68
C ASP A 426 -12.17 -11.49 -15.88
N GLU A 427 -12.37 -10.58 -16.84
CA GLU A 427 -11.53 -10.44 -18.04
C GLU A 427 -10.06 -10.12 -17.74
N ARG A 428 -9.76 -9.63 -16.52
CA ARG A 428 -8.41 -9.33 -16.02
C ARG A 428 -7.84 -10.44 -15.14
N SER A 429 -8.52 -11.58 -15.06
CA SER A 429 -8.15 -12.71 -14.21
C SER A 429 -8.23 -12.45 -12.71
N ASN A 430 -9.00 -11.44 -12.26
CA ASN A 430 -9.33 -11.27 -10.86
C ASN A 430 -10.55 -12.12 -10.46
N TYR A 431 -10.75 -12.37 -9.17
CA TYR A 431 -11.96 -13.07 -8.71
C TYR A 431 -13.19 -12.19 -8.98
N LYS A 432 -14.11 -12.72 -9.77
CA LYS A 432 -15.30 -11.99 -10.23
C LYS A 432 -16.30 -11.84 -9.10
N ALA A 433 -16.48 -10.61 -8.63
CA ALA A 433 -17.52 -10.19 -7.70
C ALA A 433 -17.85 -8.71 -7.94
N GLU A 434 -19.12 -8.34 -7.87
CA GLU A 434 -19.53 -6.96 -8.05
C GLU A 434 -19.10 -6.09 -6.84
N HIS A 435 -18.72 -4.84 -7.11
CA HIS A 435 -18.46 -3.86 -6.06
C HIS A 435 -19.72 -3.65 -5.21
N ASN A 436 -19.59 -3.55 -3.90
CA ASN A 436 -20.66 -3.47 -2.89
C ASN A 436 -21.54 -4.73 -2.74
N ILE A 437 -21.29 -5.82 -3.47
CA ILE A 437 -21.91 -7.13 -3.24
C ILE A 437 -20.85 -8.10 -2.73
N HIS A 438 -19.67 -8.06 -3.31
CA HIS A 438 -18.50 -8.86 -2.94
C HIS A 438 -18.68 -10.39 -2.99
N GLN A 439 -19.90 -10.90 -3.18
CA GLN A 439 -20.18 -12.32 -3.35
C GLN A 439 -19.73 -12.79 -4.74
N THR A 440 -19.05 -13.92 -4.81
CA THR A 440 -18.60 -14.54 -6.05
C THR A 440 -19.69 -15.40 -6.68
N SER A 441 -19.38 -16.15 -7.75
CA SER A 441 -20.26 -17.18 -8.32
C SER A 441 -20.61 -18.29 -7.31
N ASN A 442 -19.77 -18.50 -6.29
CA ASN A 442 -20.06 -19.41 -5.18
C ASN A 442 -20.68 -18.60 -4.02
N PRO A 443 -21.94 -18.91 -3.60
CA PRO A 443 -22.66 -18.12 -2.60
C PRO A 443 -22.02 -18.13 -1.21
N LYS A 444 -21.11 -19.06 -0.93
CA LYS A 444 -20.37 -19.16 0.33
C LYS A 444 -19.04 -18.41 0.30
N VAL A 445 -18.65 -17.89 -0.87
CA VAL A 445 -17.33 -17.27 -1.09
C VAL A 445 -17.49 -15.80 -1.50
N PHE A 446 -16.82 -14.93 -0.75
CA PHE A 446 -16.73 -13.50 -1.02
C PHE A 446 -15.30 -13.14 -1.42
N ALA A 447 -15.11 -12.01 -2.11
CA ALA A 447 -13.80 -11.51 -2.51
C ALA A 447 -13.69 -10.00 -2.30
N ALA A 448 -12.53 -9.53 -1.82
CA ALA A 448 -12.29 -8.11 -1.56
C ALA A 448 -10.81 -7.74 -1.74
N GLY A 449 -10.56 -6.46 -2.00
CA GLY A 449 -9.23 -5.92 -2.23
C GLY A 449 -8.69 -6.24 -3.62
N ASP A 450 -7.36 -6.26 -3.75
CA ASP A 450 -6.72 -6.35 -5.05
C ASP A 450 -6.98 -7.66 -5.80
N CYS A 451 -7.32 -8.75 -5.12
CA CYS A 451 -7.67 -10.00 -5.78
C CYS A 451 -9.01 -9.93 -6.54
N ARG A 452 -9.90 -9.00 -6.17
CA ARG A 452 -11.16 -8.71 -6.84
C ARG A 452 -11.04 -7.52 -7.81
N ARG A 453 -10.38 -6.44 -7.35
CA ARG A 453 -10.34 -5.14 -8.03
C ARG A 453 -9.17 -5.01 -9.01
N GLY A 454 -8.12 -5.80 -8.84
CA GLY A 454 -6.78 -5.53 -9.36
C GLY A 454 -5.98 -4.62 -8.42
N GLN A 455 -4.68 -4.50 -8.65
CA GLN A 455 -3.81 -3.69 -7.78
C GLN A 455 -4.37 -2.27 -7.59
N SER A 456 -4.39 -1.80 -6.34
CA SER A 456 -4.97 -0.50 -5.99
C SER A 456 -4.31 0.10 -4.74
N LEU A 457 -4.86 1.20 -4.24
CA LEU A 457 -4.35 1.87 -3.05
C LEU A 457 -4.77 1.14 -1.77
N VAL A 458 -3.96 1.28 -0.72
CA VAL A 458 -4.26 0.72 0.61
C VAL A 458 -5.65 1.13 1.12
N VAL A 459 -6.06 2.37 0.90
CA VAL A 459 -7.40 2.86 1.29
C VAL A 459 -8.53 2.18 0.53
N TRP A 460 -8.31 1.75 -0.73
CA TRP A 460 -9.27 0.94 -1.46
C TRP A 460 -9.35 -0.48 -0.89
N ALA A 461 -8.23 -1.07 -0.53
CA ALA A 461 -8.22 -2.39 0.10
C ALA A 461 -8.99 -2.39 1.43
N ILE A 462 -8.80 -1.35 2.27
CA ILE A 462 -9.55 -1.16 3.51
C ILE A 462 -11.05 -0.99 3.23
N ASN A 463 -11.41 -0.11 2.27
CA ASN A 463 -12.80 0.10 1.90
C ASN A 463 -13.49 -1.21 1.47
N GLU A 464 -12.86 -1.98 0.59
CA GLU A 464 -13.42 -3.24 0.11
C GLU A 464 -13.53 -4.31 1.20
N GLY A 465 -12.56 -4.36 2.11
CA GLY A 465 -12.65 -5.25 3.28
C GLY A 465 -13.84 -4.90 4.17
N ARG A 466 -14.06 -3.60 4.44
CA ARG A 466 -15.23 -3.12 5.18
C ARG A 466 -16.53 -3.42 4.47
N ALA A 467 -16.60 -3.14 3.16
CA ALA A 467 -17.80 -3.39 2.36
C ALA A 467 -18.14 -4.89 2.28
N ALA A 468 -17.12 -5.75 2.06
CA ALA A 468 -17.32 -7.20 2.08
C ALA A 468 -17.80 -7.71 3.46
N ALA A 469 -17.26 -7.17 4.55
CA ALA A 469 -17.70 -7.53 5.89
C ALA A 469 -19.17 -7.19 6.11
N ARG A 470 -19.62 -6.02 5.65
CA ARG A 470 -21.01 -5.59 5.70
C ARG A 470 -21.94 -6.56 4.94
N GLU A 471 -21.58 -6.93 3.73
CA GLU A 471 -22.38 -7.84 2.89
C GLU A 471 -22.40 -9.28 3.46
N ILE A 472 -21.28 -9.73 4.04
CA ILE A 472 -21.20 -11.02 4.73
C ILE A 472 -22.13 -11.03 5.96
N ASP A 473 -22.07 -10.01 6.81
CA ASP A 473 -22.94 -9.90 8.00
C ASP A 473 -24.42 -9.87 7.58
N LEU A 474 -24.76 -9.03 6.58
CA LEU A 474 -26.11 -8.96 6.03
C LEU A 474 -26.59 -10.31 5.50
N SER A 475 -25.73 -11.06 4.80
CA SER A 475 -26.09 -12.38 4.25
C SER A 475 -26.30 -13.44 5.32
N LEU A 476 -25.56 -13.36 6.42
CA LEU A 476 -25.63 -14.34 7.52
C LEU A 476 -26.75 -14.04 8.53
N MET A 477 -27.05 -12.75 8.77
CA MET A 477 -27.93 -12.31 9.85
C MET A 477 -29.27 -11.74 9.34
N GLY A 478 -29.36 -11.41 8.03
CA GLY A 478 -30.54 -10.76 7.43
C GLY A 478 -30.62 -9.25 7.66
N GLU A 479 -29.82 -8.73 8.60
CA GLU A 479 -29.65 -7.30 8.88
C GLU A 479 -28.21 -7.03 9.30
N THR A 480 -27.75 -5.78 9.22
CA THR A 480 -26.39 -5.40 9.62
C THR A 480 -26.36 -4.00 10.24
N THR A 481 -25.48 -3.82 11.22
CA THR A 481 -25.14 -2.50 11.80
C THR A 481 -23.84 -1.92 11.22
N LEU A 482 -23.13 -2.70 10.40
CA LEU A 482 -21.93 -2.24 9.71
C LEU A 482 -22.28 -1.20 8.63
N LYS A 483 -21.44 -0.17 8.50
CA LYS A 483 -21.62 0.95 7.55
C LYS A 483 -20.87 0.70 6.26
#